data_d26196c0b70f74ee74d6370338647cd4
#
_entry.id   d26196c0b70f74ee74d6370338647cd4
#
_cell.length_a   1.000
_cell.length_b   1.000
_cell.length_c   1.000
_cell.angle_alpha   90.00
_cell.angle_beta   90.00
_cell.angle_gamma   90.00
#
_symmetry.space_group_name_H-M   'P 1'
#
loop_
_entity.id
_entity.type
_entity.pdbx_description
1 polymer ?
#
loop_
_entity_poly.entity_id
_entity_poly.type
_entity_poly.pdbx_seq_one_letter_code
_entity_poly.pdbx_strand_id
1 'polypeptide(L)' 'MKAEQLQGTIAKYMKIRHIRTQDQLRKHTRVGSPNTFRKYLASPDLMPLGVFDEIMGALNVPEEERIALLK' A
#
# COMPACT_ATOMS: atom_id res chain seq x y z
N MET A 1 4.58 1.85 -11.75
CA MET A 1 4.61 2.46 -10.41
C MET A 1 5.97 2.25 -9.78
N LYS A 2 6.55 3.28 -9.22
CA LYS A 2 7.86 3.17 -8.57
C LYS A 2 7.70 2.81 -7.09
N ALA A 3 8.53 1.89 -6.61
CA ALA A 3 8.48 1.43 -5.22
C ALA A 3 8.66 2.59 -4.23
N GLU A 4 9.57 3.50 -4.51
CA GLU A 4 9.83 4.63 -3.63
C GLU A 4 8.61 5.54 -3.47
N GLN A 5 7.90 5.80 -4.57
CA GLN A 5 6.69 6.63 -4.54
C GLN A 5 5.58 5.93 -3.75
N LEU A 6 5.39 4.64 -3.99
CA LEU A 6 4.39 3.86 -3.27
C LEU A 6 4.68 3.84 -1.78
N GLN A 7 5.93 3.54 -1.41
CA GLN A 7 6.33 3.46 -0.01
C GLN A 7 6.21 4.82 0.70
N GLY A 8 6.55 5.90 0.00
CA GLY A 8 6.41 7.25 0.55
C GLY A 8 4.95 7.61 0.82
N THR A 9 4.06 7.30 -0.12
CA THR A 9 2.62 7.54 0.06
C THR A 9 2.07 6.70 1.20
N ILE A 10 2.44 5.42 1.26
CA ILE A 10 2.00 4.52 2.33
C ILE A 10 2.47 5.03 3.69
N ALA A 11 3.74 5.41 3.81
CA ALA A 11 4.29 5.90 5.08
C ALA A 11 3.56 7.16 5.55
N LYS A 12 3.29 8.09 4.63
CA LYS A 12 2.56 9.32 4.94
C LYS A 12 1.17 9.02 5.49
N TYR A 13 0.40 8.17 4.81
CA TYR A 13 -0.97 7.90 5.22
C TYR A 13 -1.07 6.94 6.40
N MET A 14 -0.12 6.04 6.57
CA MET A 14 -0.04 5.23 7.79
C MET A 14 0.08 6.13 9.02
N LYS A 15 0.91 7.15 8.94
CA LYS A 15 1.06 8.11 10.04
C LYS A 15 -0.24 8.86 10.30
N ILE A 16 -0.91 9.33 9.25
CA ILE A 16 -2.18 10.06 9.36
C ILE A 16 -3.28 9.16 9.96
N ARG A 17 -3.32 7.88 9.57
CA ARG A 17 -4.36 6.93 10.01
C ARG A 17 -3.98 6.17 11.27
N HIS A 18 -2.83 6.47 11.87
CA HIS A 18 -2.35 5.80 13.10
C HIS A 18 -2.14 4.30 12.92
N ILE A 19 -1.78 3.86 11.73
CA ILE A 19 -1.36 2.49 11.45
C ILE A 19 0.15 2.45 11.66
N ARG A 20 0.60 1.69 12.67
CA ARG A 20 1.98 1.76 13.14
C ARG A 20 2.94 0.81 12.44
N THR A 21 2.44 -0.31 11.93
CA THR A 21 3.29 -1.33 11.32
C THR A 21 2.73 -1.77 9.98
N GLN A 22 3.61 -2.29 9.12
CA GLN A 22 3.18 -2.88 7.85
C GLN A 22 2.23 -4.05 8.07
N ASP A 23 2.44 -4.82 9.14
CA ASP A 23 1.57 -5.96 9.42
C ASP A 23 0.15 -5.53 9.77
N GLN A 24 0.00 -4.42 10.47
CA GLN A 24 -1.33 -3.85 10.73
C GLN A 24 -2.01 -3.46 9.42
N LEU A 25 -1.27 -2.85 8.50
CA LEU A 25 -1.80 -2.50 7.18
C LEU A 25 -2.19 -3.76 6.40
N ARG A 26 -1.33 -4.78 6.42
CA ARG A 26 -1.57 -6.05 5.74
C ARG A 26 -2.91 -6.67 6.14
N LYS A 27 -3.29 -6.55 7.41
CA LYS A 27 -4.54 -7.13 7.92
C LYS A 27 -5.78 -6.54 7.27
N HIS A 28 -5.66 -5.39 6.63
CA HIS A 28 -6.75 -4.79 5.85
C HIS A 28 -6.81 -5.30 4.41
N THR A 29 -5.90 -6.22 4.05
CA THR A 29 -5.81 -6.75 2.69
C THR A 29 -6.04 -8.26 2.70
N ARG A 30 -6.17 -8.83 1.50
CA ARG A 30 -6.28 -10.28 1.30
C ARG A 30 -4.96 -11.03 1.46
N VAL A 31 -3.86 -10.31 1.63
CA VAL A 31 -2.54 -10.92 1.72
C VAL A 31 -2.37 -11.59 3.09
N GLY A 32 -2.19 -12.91 3.09
CA GLY A 32 -2.08 -13.69 4.32
C GLY A 32 -0.67 -13.79 4.89
N SER A 33 0.35 -13.45 4.11
CA SER A 33 1.74 -13.61 4.51
C SER A 33 2.44 -12.24 4.63
N PRO A 34 3.08 -11.93 5.77
CA PRO A 34 3.87 -10.70 5.89
C PRO A 34 4.99 -10.62 4.87
N ASN A 35 5.62 -11.75 4.52
CA ASN A 35 6.70 -11.78 3.54
C ASN A 35 6.19 -11.42 2.14
N THR A 36 5.03 -11.94 1.76
CA THR A 36 4.41 -11.63 0.46
C THR A 36 4.05 -10.15 0.39
N PHE A 37 3.50 -9.62 1.47
CA PHE A 37 3.13 -8.19 1.53
C PHE A 37 4.37 -7.31 1.35
N ARG A 38 5.44 -7.63 2.07
CA ARG A 38 6.71 -6.90 1.97
C ARG A 38 7.28 -6.95 0.55
N LYS A 39 7.18 -8.13 -0.08
CA LYS A 39 7.63 -8.31 -1.46
C LYS A 39 6.86 -7.42 -2.42
N TYR A 40 5.54 -7.31 -2.26
CA TYR A 40 4.72 -6.44 -3.10
C TYR A 40 5.10 -4.97 -2.93
N LEU A 41 5.40 -4.54 -1.70
CA LEU A 41 5.81 -3.15 -1.46
C LEU A 41 7.19 -2.85 -2.06
N ALA A 42 8.08 -3.85 -2.07
CA ALA A 42 9.41 -3.69 -2.66
C ALA A 42 9.36 -3.77 -4.20
N SER A 43 8.42 -4.51 -4.75
CA SER A 43 8.27 -4.72 -6.19
C SER A 43 6.80 -4.56 -6.59
N PRO A 44 6.32 -3.31 -6.70
CA PRO A 44 4.89 -3.05 -6.95
C PRO A 44 4.36 -3.69 -8.24
N ASP A 45 5.23 -3.96 -9.20
CA ASP A 45 4.82 -4.62 -10.45
C ASP A 45 4.27 -6.03 -10.22
N LEU A 46 4.62 -6.64 -9.09
CA LEU A 46 4.12 -7.96 -8.71
C LEU A 46 2.79 -7.89 -7.96
N MET A 47 2.39 -6.70 -7.54
CA MET A 47 1.21 -6.52 -6.70
C MET A 47 -0.06 -6.62 -7.53
N PRO A 48 -1.00 -7.52 -7.18
CA PRO A 48 -2.31 -7.52 -7.83
C PRO A 48 -3.04 -6.20 -7.59
N LEU A 49 -3.80 -5.76 -8.59
CA LEU A 49 -4.53 -4.51 -8.51
C LEU A 49 -5.53 -4.50 -7.33
N GLY A 50 -6.14 -5.65 -7.04
CA GLY A 50 -7.03 -5.76 -5.90
C GLY A 50 -6.35 -5.50 -4.56
N VAL A 51 -5.08 -5.92 -4.42
CA VAL A 51 -4.29 -5.64 -3.21
C VAL A 51 -3.98 -4.15 -3.13
N PHE A 52 -3.60 -3.53 -4.25
CA PHE A 52 -3.37 -2.09 -4.31
C PHE A 52 -4.62 -1.32 -3.86
N ASP A 53 -5.78 -1.68 -4.38
CA ASP A 53 -7.05 -1.04 -4.01
C ASP A 53 -7.35 -1.20 -2.51
N GLU A 54 -7.07 -2.36 -1.95
CA GLU A 54 -7.26 -2.60 -0.52
C GLU A 54 -6.36 -1.73 0.34
N ILE A 55 -5.09 -1.57 -0.07
CA ILE A 55 -4.16 -0.70 0.64
C ILE A 55 -4.63 0.75 0.57
N MET A 56 -4.97 1.21 -0.63
CA MET A 56 -5.42 2.59 -0.83
C MET A 56 -6.71 2.86 -0.05
N GLY A 57 -7.63 1.90 -0.02
CA GLY A 57 -8.88 2.02 0.73
C GLY A 57 -8.65 2.05 2.23
N ALA A 58 -7.77 1.18 2.75
CA ALA A 58 -7.45 1.14 4.17
C ALA A 58 -6.81 2.46 4.64
N LEU A 59 -5.96 3.06 3.80
CA LEU A 59 -5.30 4.31 4.11
C LEU A 59 -6.13 5.53 3.72
N ASN A 60 -7.25 5.32 3.01
CA ASN A 60 -8.12 6.38 2.51
C ASN A 60 -7.32 7.42 1.71
N VAL A 61 -6.47 6.93 0.80
CA VAL A 61 -5.65 7.80 -0.04
C VAL A 61 -6.56 8.49 -1.07
N PRO A 62 -6.43 9.82 -1.25
CA PRO A 62 -7.23 10.54 -2.24
C PRO A 62 -7.02 9.99 -3.65
N GLU A 63 -8.07 10.04 -4.45
CA GLU A 63 -8.07 9.50 -5.81
C GLU A 63 -6.94 10.09 -6.67
N GLU A 64 -6.70 11.40 -6.54
CA GLU A 64 -5.64 12.08 -7.29
C GLU A 64 -4.27 11.46 -7.03
N GLU A 65 -3.99 11.12 -5.77
CA GLU A 65 -2.71 10.49 -5.41
C GLU A 65 -2.64 9.04 -5.87
N ARG A 66 -3.78 8.32 -5.86
CA ARG A 66 -3.82 6.95 -6.42
C ARG A 66 -3.50 6.95 -7.91
N ILE A 67 -4.11 7.87 -8.65
CA ILE A 67 -3.89 8.00 -10.08
C ILE A 67 -2.43 8.34 -10.36
N ALA A 68 -1.86 9.25 -9.58
CA ALA A 68 -0.46 9.64 -9.74
C ALA A 68 0.49 8.45 -9.53
N LEU A 69 0.16 7.55 -8.62
CA LEU A 69 0.97 6.36 -8.40
C LEU A 69 0.92 5.38 -9.57
N LEU A 70 -0.20 5.32 -10.28
CA LEU A 70 -0.39 4.39 -11.40
C LEU A 70 0.25 4.88 -12.70
N LYS A 71 0.68 6.11 -12.75
CA LYS A 71 1.43 6.66 -13.87
C LYS A 71 2.90 6.33 -13.72
#